data_47e5eb47e2d50ce86b4b543b1647a56e
#
_entry.id   47e5eb47e2d50ce86b4b543b1647a56e
#
_cell.length_a   1.000
_cell.length_b   1.000
_cell.length_c   1.000
_cell.angle_alpha   90.00
_cell.angle_beta   90.00
_cell.angle_gamma   90.00
#
_symmetry.space_group_name_H-M   'P 1'
#
loop_
_entity.id
_entity.type
_entity.pdbx_description
1 polymer ?
#
loop_
_entity_poly.entity_id
_entity_poly.type
_entity_poly.pdbx_seq_one_letter_code
_entity_poly.pdbx_strand_id
1 'polypeptide(L)'
;VRKCVVFGFCGRVMCSFAALYYHIPSMFKDLVFYCGEFTFFDLETTGLVPGNHKIIEIAAVRIKNKQIVDSFSTLVNPHCEIPAFITNLTNITNQMVADGMEERDALAKFLEFAGDTILVAHNAAFDMSFLNKALSDYGIVRENTAVDTLAMSRCLLTQITRHNLKKLCSHFKIEIQNHHR
;
A
#
# COMPACT_ATOMS: atom_id res chain seq x y z
N VAL A 1 -1.32 24.97 4.58
CA VAL A 1 -1.62 23.61 5.05
C VAL A 1 -2.61 23.00 4.05
N ARG A 2 -2.16 22.05 3.23
CA ARG A 2 -3.06 21.37 2.28
C ARG A 2 -3.64 20.15 2.99
N LYS A 3 -4.93 20.17 3.26
CA LYS A 3 -5.65 19.01 3.82
C LYS A 3 -5.74 17.93 2.76
N CYS A 4 -5.02 16.82 2.95
CA CYS A 4 -5.37 15.57 2.27
C CYS A 4 -6.58 14.99 3.01
N VAL A 5 -7.77 15.12 2.44
CA VAL A 5 -8.96 14.44 2.96
C VAL A 5 -8.84 12.97 2.55
N VAL A 6 -8.46 12.14 3.50
CA VAL A 6 -8.38 10.69 3.31
C VAL A 6 -9.69 10.10 3.83
N PHE A 7 -10.54 9.66 2.93
CA PHE A 7 -11.70 8.84 3.29
C PHE A 7 -11.19 7.49 3.80
N GLY A 8 -11.75 7.03 4.90
CA GLY A 8 -11.31 5.86 5.66
C GLY A 8 -11.03 4.62 4.80
N PHE A 9 -10.20 3.77 5.27
CA PHE A 9 -9.70 2.47 4.83
C PHE A 9 -8.27 2.41 4.28
N CYS A 10 -7.66 3.46 3.73
CA CYS A 10 -6.36 3.38 3.08
C CYS A 10 -5.37 4.45 3.55
N GLY A 11 -5.33 4.73 4.85
CA GLY A 11 -4.51 5.81 5.42
C GLY A 11 -3.02 5.71 5.07
N ARG A 12 -2.44 4.51 5.06
CA ARG A 12 -1.01 4.29 4.76
C ARG A 12 -0.71 4.51 3.28
N VAL A 13 -1.52 3.95 2.39
CA VAL A 13 -1.36 4.11 0.93
C VAL A 13 -1.44 5.58 0.55
N MET A 14 -2.42 6.29 1.11
CA MET A 14 -2.60 7.73 0.87
C MET A 14 -1.46 8.57 1.43
N CYS A 15 -0.92 8.22 2.60
CA CYS A 15 0.24 8.90 3.18
C CYS A 15 1.50 8.70 2.34
N SER A 16 1.73 7.48 1.82
CA SER A 16 2.84 7.18 0.92
C SER A 16 2.78 8.02 -0.34
N PHE A 17 1.60 8.07 -0.95
CA PHE A 17 1.35 8.88 -2.14
C PHE A 17 1.52 10.38 -1.87
N ALA A 18 0.85 10.92 -0.85
CA ALA A 18 0.90 12.33 -0.54
C ALA A 18 2.32 12.78 -0.19
N ALA A 19 3.06 11.98 0.59
CA ALA A 19 4.44 12.27 0.96
C ALA A 19 5.35 12.36 -0.26
N LEU A 20 5.19 11.47 -1.24
CA LEU A 20 6.00 11.52 -2.46
C LEU A 20 5.52 12.56 -3.46
N TYR A 21 4.21 12.60 -3.70
CA TYR A 21 3.64 13.41 -4.78
C TYR A 21 3.77 14.91 -4.56
N TYR A 22 3.43 15.41 -3.35
CA TYR A 22 3.41 16.86 -3.13
C TYR A 22 4.78 17.48 -2.91
N HIS A 23 5.82 16.68 -2.63
CA HIS A 23 7.10 17.20 -2.17
C HIS A 23 8.32 16.71 -2.92
N ILE A 24 8.15 15.88 -3.96
CA ILE A 24 9.23 15.65 -4.93
C ILE A 24 9.53 16.99 -5.63
N PRO A 25 10.79 17.43 -5.71
CA PRO A 25 11.18 18.60 -6.49
C PRO A 25 10.58 18.55 -7.90
N SER A 26 10.15 19.68 -8.44
CA SER A 26 9.44 19.76 -9.72
C SER A 26 10.11 19.00 -10.85
N MET A 27 11.46 19.00 -10.87
CA MET A 27 12.28 18.27 -11.82
C MET A 27 12.05 16.75 -11.81
N PHE A 28 11.76 16.15 -10.63
CA PHE A 28 11.50 14.72 -10.50
C PHE A 28 10.01 14.38 -10.65
N LYS A 29 9.11 15.35 -10.47
CA LYS A 29 7.67 15.13 -10.69
C LYS A 29 7.38 14.76 -12.13
N ASP A 30 8.06 15.40 -13.06
CA ASP A 30 7.87 15.12 -14.47
C ASP A 30 8.46 13.75 -14.85
N LEU A 31 9.57 13.34 -14.25
CA LEU A 31 10.22 12.06 -14.52
C LEU A 31 9.41 10.87 -13.98
N VAL A 32 8.89 10.97 -12.75
CA VAL A 32 8.18 9.87 -12.07
C VAL A 32 6.73 9.77 -12.56
N PHE A 33 6.10 10.88 -12.94
CA PHE A 33 4.67 10.91 -13.31
C PHE A 33 4.43 11.12 -14.80
N TYR A 34 5.46 11.06 -15.64
CA TYR A 34 5.33 11.21 -17.08
C TYR A 34 4.61 10.02 -17.75
N CYS A 35 4.61 8.85 -17.12
CA CYS A 35 4.03 7.62 -17.66
C CYS A 35 2.53 7.41 -17.35
N GLY A 36 1.85 8.39 -16.77
CA GLY A 36 0.39 8.42 -16.79
C GLY A 36 -0.32 7.80 -15.58
N GLU A 37 -0.19 6.51 -15.28
CA GLU A 37 -1.01 5.84 -14.27
C GLU A 37 -0.19 4.97 -13.31
N PHE A 38 -0.53 5.05 -12.02
CA PHE A 38 0.12 4.29 -10.94
C PHE A 38 -0.92 3.72 -10.01
N THR A 39 -0.66 2.52 -9.50
CA THR A 39 -1.43 1.94 -8.39
C THR A 39 -0.55 1.86 -7.15
N PHE A 40 -0.85 2.72 -6.19
CA PHE A 40 -0.27 2.64 -4.85
C PHE A 40 -1.02 1.59 -4.06
N PHE A 41 -0.31 0.68 -3.40
CA PHE A 41 -0.94 -0.38 -2.62
C PHE A 41 -0.20 -0.67 -1.32
N ASP A 42 -0.87 -1.33 -0.40
CA ASP A 42 -0.37 -1.77 0.90
C ASP A 42 -1.11 -3.03 1.32
N LEU A 43 -0.43 -3.95 1.97
CA LEU A 43 -0.97 -5.20 2.46
C LEU A 43 -0.88 -5.25 3.98
N GLU A 44 -1.95 -5.67 4.65
CA GLU A 44 -1.87 -6.11 6.03
C GLU A 44 -1.85 -7.64 6.06
N THR A 45 -1.06 -8.20 6.99
CA THR A 45 -0.80 -9.64 7.03
C THR A 45 -0.81 -10.17 8.46
N THR A 46 -0.97 -11.49 8.63
CA THR A 46 -0.89 -12.13 9.96
C THR A 46 0.53 -12.19 10.53
N GLY A 47 1.55 -11.75 9.79
CA GLY A 47 2.95 -11.73 10.20
C GLY A 47 3.90 -11.39 9.07
N LEU A 48 5.19 -11.70 9.19
CA LEU A 48 6.24 -11.12 8.35
C LEU A 48 6.78 -12.04 7.24
N VAL A 49 6.40 -13.31 7.21
CA VAL A 49 7.02 -14.32 6.33
C VAL A 49 6.00 -14.86 5.34
N PRO A 50 6.12 -14.55 4.04
CA PRO A 50 5.23 -15.09 3.00
C PRO A 50 5.22 -16.62 3.01
N GLY A 51 4.04 -17.20 2.80
CA GLY A 51 3.84 -18.66 2.87
C GLY A 51 3.51 -19.18 4.28
N ASN A 52 4.13 -18.62 5.32
CA ASN A 52 3.80 -18.96 6.71
C ASN A 52 2.66 -18.06 7.25
N HIS A 53 2.57 -16.86 6.75
CA HIS A 53 1.57 -15.88 7.15
C HIS A 53 0.69 -15.52 5.95
N LYS A 54 -0.50 -15.01 6.23
CA LYS A 54 -1.56 -14.76 5.26
C LYS A 54 -1.86 -13.28 5.13
N ILE A 55 -2.34 -12.87 3.96
CA ILE A 55 -2.89 -11.53 3.73
C ILE A 55 -4.23 -11.44 4.46
N ILE A 56 -4.48 -10.32 5.13
CA ILE A 56 -5.73 -10.01 5.84
C ILE A 56 -6.42 -8.75 5.32
N GLU A 57 -5.69 -7.90 4.58
CA GLU A 57 -6.26 -6.76 3.87
C GLU A 57 -5.41 -6.45 2.64
N ILE A 58 -6.07 -6.05 1.55
CA ILE A 58 -5.46 -5.44 0.37
C ILE A 58 -6.09 -4.06 0.19
N ALA A 59 -5.26 -3.01 0.19
CA ALA A 59 -5.72 -1.66 -0.05
C ALA A 59 -4.91 -1.02 -1.18
N ALA A 60 -5.58 -0.26 -2.06
CA ALA A 60 -4.93 0.41 -3.17
C ALA A 60 -5.64 1.69 -3.58
N VAL A 61 -4.88 2.62 -4.18
CA VAL A 61 -5.41 3.79 -4.88
C VAL A 61 -4.78 3.91 -6.25
N ARG A 62 -5.58 4.23 -7.25
CA ARG A 62 -5.11 4.47 -8.61
C ARG A 62 -5.01 5.96 -8.86
N ILE A 63 -3.87 6.36 -9.42
CA ILE A 63 -3.54 7.73 -9.69
C ILE A 63 -3.28 7.91 -11.17
N LYS A 64 -3.95 8.88 -11.76
CA LYS A 64 -3.80 9.30 -13.15
C LYS A 64 -3.73 10.81 -13.21
N ASN A 65 -2.81 11.35 -14.01
CA ASN A 65 -2.64 12.79 -14.17
C ASN A 65 -2.58 13.54 -12.83
N LYS A 66 -1.89 12.95 -11.85
CA LYS A 66 -1.70 13.54 -10.52
C LYS A 66 -2.98 13.62 -9.67
N GLN A 67 -4.01 12.90 -10.03
CA GLN A 67 -5.27 12.83 -9.29
C GLN A 67 -5.59 11.39 -8.91
N ILE A 68 -6.17 11.20 -7.74
CA ILE A 68 -6.76 9.92 -7.37
C ILE A 68 -8.01 9.76 -8.21
N VAL A 69 -8.03 8.71 -9.02
CA VAL A 69 -9.14 8.42 -9.92
C VAL A 69 -9.99 7.26 -9.42
N ASP A 70 -9.43 6.40 -8.57
CA ASP A 70 -10.14 5.23 -8.04
C ASP A 70 -9.47 4.71 -6.77
N SER A 71 -10.20 3.90 -5.97
CA SER A 71 -9.70 3.26 -4.76
C SER A 71 -10.28 1.86 -4.60
N PHE A 72 -9.47 0.96 -4.07
CA PHE A 72 -9.81 -0.42 -3.78
C PHE A 72 -9.42 -0.75 -2.34
N SER A 73 -10.29 -1.43 -1.60
CA SER A 73 -9.94 -2.01 -0.30
C SER A 73 -10.82 -3.20 -0.03
N THR A 74 -10.22 -4.28 0.45
CA THR A 74 -10.95 -5.47 0.88
C THR A 74 -10.26 -6.17 2.04
N LEU A 75 -11.05 -6.67 2.98
CA LEU A 75 -10.58 -7.63 3.97
C LEU A 75 -10.53 -9.02 3.34
N VAL A 76 -9.53 -9.78 3.73
CA VAL A 76 -9.28 -11.15 3.26
C VAL A 76 -9.40 -12.11 4.44
N ASN A 77 -10.16 -13.19 4.26
CA ASN A 77 -10.22 -14.24 5.28
C ASN A 77 -8.94 -15.09 5.22
N PRO A 78 -8.09 -15.05 6.27
CA PRO A 78 -6.85 -15.81 6.27
C PRO A 78 -7.03 -17.29 6.59
N HIS A 79 -8.25 -17.74 6.96
CA HIS A 79 -8.55 -19.09 7.48
C HIS A 79 -7.67 -19.54 8.64
N CYS A 80 -7.14 -18.57 9.39
CA CYS A 80 -6.35 -18.81 10.60
C CYS A 80 -6.54 -17.64 11.58
N GLU A 81 -6.15 -17.87 12.83
CA GLU A 81 -6.21 -16.83 13.86
C GLU A 81 -5.19 -15.72 13.60
N ILE A 82 -5.64 -14.47 13.73
CA ILE A 82 -4.77 -13.30 13.69
C ILE A 82 -4.11 -13.13 15.06
N PRO A 83 -2.77 -13.14 15.15
CA PRO A 83 -2.08 -12.93 16.42
C PRO A 83 -2.48 -11.60 17.06
N ALA A 84 -2.63 -11.58 18.38
CA ALA A 84 -3.07 -10.39 19.12
C ALA A 84 -2.19 -9.14 18.86
N PHE A 85 -0.88 -9.34 18.68
CA PHE A 85 0.02 -8.22 18.37
C PHE A 85 -0.23 -7.62 16.98
N ILE A 86 -0.67 -8.43 16.01
CA ILE A 86 -1.08 -7.96 14.67
C ILE A 86 -2.40 -7.18 14.79
N THR A 87 -3.37 -7.72 15.52
CA THR A 87 -4.63 -6.98 15.79
C THR A 87 -4.34 -5.62 16.44
N ASN A 88 -3.45 -5.56 17.42
CA ASN A 88 -3.05 -4.31 18.05
C ASN A 88 -2.33 -3.34 17.10
N LEU A 89 -1.62 -3.85 16.10
CA LEU A 89 -0.89 -3.05 15.11
C LEU A 89 -1.79 -2.52 14.01
N THR A 90 -2.72 -3.37 13.51
CA THR A 90 -3.53 -3.10 12.31
C THR A 90 -4.95 -2.68 12.64
N ASN A 91 -5.41 -2.92 13.87
CA ASN A 91 -6.81 -2.88 14.32
C ASN A 91 -7.75 -3.84 13.56
N ILE A 92 -7.21 -4.82 12.83
CA ILE A 92 -7.99 -5.85 12.16
C ILE A 92 -8.17 -7.03 13.12
N THR A 93 -9.41 -7.39 13.39
CA THR A 93 -9.77 -8.47 14.31
C THR A 93 -10.17 -9.74 13.55
N ASN A 94 -10.13 -10.90 14.22
CA ASN A 94 -10.63 -12.15 13.68
C ASN A 94 -12.09 -12.06 13.22
N GLN A 95 -12.93 -11.32 13.96
CA GLN A 95 -14.33 -11.12 13.60
C GLN A 95 -14.50 -10.33 12.30
N MET A 96 -13.64 -9.32 12.07
CA MET A 96 -13.71 -8.50 10.84
C MET A 96 -13.37 -9.29 9.59
N VAL A 97 -12.42 -10.23 9.67
CA VAL A 97 -11.99 -11.04 8.52
C VAL A 97 -12.80 -12.31 8.32
N ALA A 98 -13.67 -12.67 9.27
CA ALA A 98 -14.48 -13.90 9.19
C ALA A 98 -15.36 -13.92 7.93
N ASP A 99 -15.94 -12.77 7.58
CA ASP A 99 -16.74 -12.55 6.37
C ASP A 99 -15.92 -11.89 5.25
N GLY A 100 -14.59 -11.87 5.40
CA GLY A 100 -13.67 -11.34 4.39
C GLY A 100 -13.68 -12.14 3.09
N MET A 101 -13.19 -11.52 2.03
CA MET A 101 -13.11 -12.18 0.73
C MET A 101 -12.09 -13.34 0.77
N GLU A 102 -12.32 -14.38 -0.03
CA GLU A 102 -11.32 -15.40 -0.27
C GLU A 102 -10.06 -14.80 -0.91
N GLU A 103 -8.87 -15.24 -0.49
CA GLU A 103 -7.59 -14.67 -0.95
C GLU A 103 -7.50 -14.66 -2.47
N ARG A 104 -7.91 -15.74 -3.14
CA ARG A 104 -7.91 -15.83 -4.61
C ARG A 104 -8.76 -14.75 -5.27
N ASP A 105 -9.95 -14.52 -4.75
CA ASP A 105 -10.90 -13.55 -5.33
C ASP A 105 -10.44 -12.11 -5.04
N ALA A 106 -9.88 -11.88 -3.85
CA ALA A 106 -9.29 -10.59 -3.48
C ALA A 106 -8.11 -10.23 -4.39
N LEU A 107 -7.23 -11.21 -4.67
CA LEU A 107 -6.12 -11.04 -5.61
C LEU A 107 -6.62 -10.78 -7.04
N ALA A 108 -7.61 -11.53 -7.52
CA ALA A 108 -8.18 -11.33 -8.85
C ALA A 108 -8.74 -9.90 -9.01
N LYS A 109 -9.52 -9.43 -8.03
CA LYS A 109 -10.05 -8.05 -8.04
C LYS A 109 -8.97 -6.98 -7.91
N PHE A 110 -7.94 -7.22 -7.09
CA PHE A 110 -6.80 -6.31 -7.01
C PHE A 110 -6.05 -6.21 -8.35
N LEU A 111 -5.82 -7.33 -9.02
CA LEU A 111 -5.17 -7.35 -10.33
C LEU A 111 -6.01 -6.66 -11.41
N GLU A 112 -7.31 -6.86 -11.39
CA GLU A 112 -8.26 -6.15 -12.26
C GLU A 112 -8.22 -4.64 -11.99
N PHE A 113 -8.25 -4.25 -10.72
CA PHE A 113 -8.13 -2.84 -10.30
C PHE A 113 -6.80 -2.23 -10.73
N ALA A 114 -5.67 -2.91 -10.50
CA ALA A 114 -4.35 -2.41 -10.86
C ALA A 114 -4.15 -2.33 -12.39
N GLY A 115 -4.73 -3.24 -13.16
CA GLY A 115 -4.53 -3.29 -14.62
C GLY A 115 -3.04 -3.35 -14.96
N ASP A 116 -2.63 -2.62 -15.98
CA ASP A 116 -1.23 -2.53 -16.44
C ASP A 116 -0.45 -1.35 -15.82
N THR A 117 -0.97 -0.77 -14.73
CA THR A 117 -0.30 0.35 -14.07
C THR A 117 0.96 -0.08 -13.35
N ILE A 118 1.86 0.88 -13.13
CA ILE A 118 3.05 0.65 -12.29
C ILE A 118 2.60 0.57 -10.83
N LEU A 119 2.96 -0.53 -10.17
CA LEU A 119 2.71 -0.69 -8.74
C LEU A 119 3.68 0.17 -7.91
N VAL A 120 3.19 0.72 -6.82
CA VAL A 120 3.99 1.56 -5.92
C VAL A 120 3.66 1.19 -4.48
N ALA A 121 4.68 0.95 -3.65
CA ALA A 121 4.50 0.68 -2.23
C ALA A 121 5.63 1.29 -1.38
N HIS A 122 5.44 1.37 -0.07
CA HIS A 122 6.47 1.86 0.84
C HIS A 122 7.16 0.68 1.53
N ASN A 123 8.43 0.43 1.24
CA ASN A 123 9.13 -0.81 1.52
C ASN A 123 8.56 -1.97 0.68
N ALA A 124 8.44 -1.69 -0.61
CA ALA A 124 7.74 -2.53 -1.59
C ALA A 124 8.18 -4.01 -1.59
N ALA A 125 9.40 -4.30 -1.15
CA ALA A 125 9.89 -5.68 -1.06
C ALA A 125 9.00 -6.55 -0.16
N PHE A 126 8.43 -5.98 0.91
CA PHE A 126 7.53 -6.69 1.82
C PHE A 126 6.23 -7.05 1.10
N ASP A 127 5.50 -6.05 0.60
CA ASP A 127 4.20 -6.25 -0.06
C ASP A 127 4.33 -7.13 -1.29
N MET A 128 5.35 -6.90 -2.11
CA MET A 128 5.62 -7.69 -3.31
C MET A 128 5.94 -9.14 -2.97
N SER A 129 6.62 -9.42 -1.86
CA SER A 129 6.92 -10.79 -1.46
C SER A 129 5.66 -11.59 -1.12
N PHE A 130 4.70 -10.98 -0.42
CA PHE A 130 3.39 -11.57 -0.14
C PHE A 130 2.53 -11.69 -1.39
N LEU A 131 2.44 -10.64 -2.18
CA LEU A 131 1.67 -10.63 -3.43
C LEU A 131 2.16 -11.73 -4.39
N ASN A 132 3.47 -11.78 -4.66
CA ASN A 132 4.04 -12.76 -5.58
C ASN A 132 3.89 -14.19 -5.06
N LYS A 133 4.05 -14.42 -3.75
CA LYS A 133 3.84 -15.74 -3.15
C LYS A 133 2.38 -16.18 -3.30
N ALA A 134 1.43 -15.32 -2.97
CA ALA A 134 0.02 -15.63 -3.09
C ALA A 134 -0.38 -15.88 -4.56
N LEU A 135 0.07 -15.05 -5.51
CA LEU A 135 -0.18 -15.28 -6.94
C LEU A 135 0.40 -16.63 -7.41
N SER A 136 1.62 -16.95 -6.99
CA SER A 136 2.27 -18.22 -7.32
C SER A 136 1.48 -19.42 -6.78
N ASP A 137 0.94 -19.32 -5.57
CA ASP A 137 0.15 -20.41 -4.95
C ASP A 137 -1.13 -20.73 -5.74
N TYR A 138 -1.67 -19.76 -6.46
CA TYR A 138 -2.83 -19.94 -7.35
C TYR A 138 -2.45 -20.15 -8.82
N GLY A 139 -1.15 -20.29 -9.14
CA GLY A 139 -0.66 -20.49 -10.50
C GLY A 139 -0.86 -19.27 -11.41
N ILE A 140 -1.02 -18.08 -10.83
CA ILE A 140 -1.16 -16.82 -11.57
C ILE A 140 0.24 -16.30 -11.89
N VAL A 141 0.59 -16.29 -13.16
CA VAL A 141 1.87 -15.76 -13.64
C VAL A 141 1.68 -14.31 -14.07
N ARG A 142 2.30 -13.39 -13.33
CA ARG A 142 2.36 -11.98 -13.69
C ARG A 142 3.72 -11.42 -13.29
N GLU A 143 4.39 -10.76 -14.21
CA GLU A 143 5.57 -9.98 -13.89
C GLU A 143 5.12 -8.66 -13.25
N ASN A 144 5.37 -8.52 -11.95
CA ASN A 144 5.07 -7.32 -11.20
C ASN A 144 6.35 -6.57 -10.89
N THR A 145 6.49 -5.37 -11.41
CA THR A 145 7.51 -4.42 -10.98
C THR A 145 6.88 -3.37 -10.10
N ALA A 146 7.49 -3.12 -8.96
CA ALA A 146 7.02 -2.09 -8.04
C ALA A 146 8.08 -1.03 -7.80
N VAL A 147 7.65 0.21 -7.72
CA VAL A 147 8.46 1.33 -7.26
C VAL A 147 8.44 1.36 -5.73
N ASP A 148 9.63 1.36 -5.12
CA ASP A 148 9.76 1.44 -3.66
C ASP A 148 9.95 2.90 -3.20
N THR A 149 8.94 3.44 -2.57
CA THR A 149 8.97 4.83 -2.06
C THR A 149 9.90 5.00 -0.86
N LEU A 150 10.22 3.94 -0.10
CA LEU A 150 11.22 3.97 0.95
C LEU A 150 12.63 4.16 0.35
N ALA A 151 12.97 3.37 -0.67
CA ALA A 151 14.24 3.49 -1.38
C ALA A 151 14.38 4.88 -2.03
N MET A 152 13.33 5.36 -2.70
CA MET A 152 13.30 6.70 -3.28
C MET A 152 13.52 7.79 -2.23
N SER A 153 12.85 7.70 -1.08
CA SER A 153 12.99 8.71 -0.02
C SER A 153 14.41 8.74 0.56
N ARG A 154 15.06 7.59 0.68
CA ARG A 154 16.46 7.51 1.13
C ARG A 154 17.44 8.17 0.16
N CYS A 155 17.19 8.04 -1.13
CA CYS A 155 18.02 8.68 -2.16
C CYS A 155 17.79 10.19 -2.26
N LEU A 156 16.53 10.64 -2.13
CA LEU A 156 16.16 12.02 -2.40
C LEU A 156 16.18 12.93 -1.16
N LEU A 157 16.04 12.38 0.04
CA LEU A 157 15.89 13.12 1.30
C LEU A 157 17.04 12.79 2.26
N THR A 158 18.26 12.97 1.81
CA THR A 158 19.47 12.62 2.56
C THR A 158 19.62 13.39 3.89
N GLN A 159 18.91 14.49 4.05
CA GLN A 159 18.91 15.34 5.25
C GLN A 159 18.06 14.75 6.39
N ILE A 160 17.25 13.71 6.17
CA ILE A 160 16.50 13.05 7.23
C ILE A 160 17.06 11.67 7.53
N THR A 161 16.99 11.25 8.81
CA THR A 161 17.60 9.98 9.27
C THR A 161 16.65 8.81 9.32
N ARG A 162 15.33 9.08 9.31
CA ARG A 162 14.29 8.05 9.36
C ARG A 162 13.28 8.28 8.25
N HIS A 163 13.00 7.23 7.47
CA HIS A 163 12.19 7.30 6.28
C HIS A 163 10.88 6.52 6.39
N ASN A 164 10.42 6.19 7.62
CA ASN A 164 9.08 5.62 7.79
C ASN A 164 8.00 6.67 7.45
N LEU A 165 6.80 6.20 7.09
CA LEU A 165 5.71 7.06 6.64
C LEU A 165 5.37 8.19 7.62
N LYS A 166 5.31 7.89 8.92
CA LYS A 166 5.05 8.89 9.97
C LYS A 166 6.07 10.04 9.93
N LYS A 167 7.36 9.71 9.75
CA LYS A 167 8.42 10.71 9.69
C LYS A 167 8.39 11.51 8.40
N LEU A 168 8.10 10.84 7.27
CA LEU A 168 7.93 11.50 5.97
C LEU A 168 6.74 12.46 6.00
N CYS A 169 5.59 12.02 6.51
CA CYS A 169 4.42 12.89 6.66
C CYS A 169 4.71 14.11 7.54
N SER A 170 5.42 13.91 8.66
CA SER A 170 5.85 15.02 9.51
C SER A 170 6.81 15.97 8.79
N HIS A 171 7.80 15.45 8.06
CA HIS A 171 8.76 16.24 7.28
C HIS A 171 8.05 17.09 6.22
N PHE A 172 7.06 16.51 5.56
CA PHE A 172 6.29 17.17 4.51
C PHE A 172 5.09 17.97 5.03
N LYS A 173 4.87 18.03 6.35
CA LYS A 173 3.73 18.72 6.97
C LYS A 173 2.38 18.23 6.45
N ILE A 174 2.28 16.91 6.22
CA ILE A 174 1.06 16.23 5.83
C ILE A 174 0.35 15.83 7.13
N GLU A 175 -0.88 16.30 7.31
CA GLU A 175 -1.73 15.85 8.41
C GLU A 175 -2.20 14.41 8.13
N ILE A 176 -1.78 13.47 8.96
CA ILE A 176 -2.33 12.13 8.98
C ILE A 176 -3.62 12.23 9.79
N GLN A 177 -4.75 12.13 9.14
CA GLN A 177 -5.99 11.86 9.87
C GLN A 177 -5.90 10.41 10.32
N ASN A 178 -5.72 10.20 11.64
CA ASN A 178 -5.78 8.88 12.25
C ASN A 178 -7.22 8.36 12.11
N HIS A 179 -7.51 7.74 11.00
CA HIS A 179 -8.67 6.88 10.91
C HIS A 179 -8.25 5.51 11.44
N HIS A 180 -8.18 5.43 12.78
CA HIS A 180 -8.38 4.15 13.42
C HIS A 180 -9.79 3.71 13.03
N ARG A 181 -9.87 2.51 12.49
CA ARG A 181 -11.15 1.83 12.34
C ARG A 181 -11.80 1.67 13.69
#